data_1ebfb7aa733f0ee9a977dd9bf66c7fa2
#
_entry.id   1ebfb7aa733f0ee9a977dd9bf66c7fa2
#
_cell.length_a   1.000
_cell.length_b   1.000
_cell.length_c   1.000
_cell.angle_alpha   90.00
_cell.angle_beta   90.00
_cell.angle_gamma   90.00
#
_symmetry.space_group_name_H-M   'P 1'
#
loop_
_entity.id
_entity.type
_entity.pdbx_description
1 polymer ?
#
loop_
_entity_poly.entity_id
_entity_poly.type
_entity_poly.pdbx_seq_one_letter_code
_entity_poly.pdbx_strand_id
1 'polypeptide(L)'
;MNKIFRNLSLVLVAGALAVSCADYNETDNFSAEPDPSYVAPYKDLAPVKTYIDRATYPNMALGAQLSVTEFNKQELAHAAAVTNFDDVAFGTTLMSGAIVNSKGVMNFLDMKDLLDHAEEIGCTVYGSPLFANANQADDWLNTLTAPIEITVDYVEGKSVDFNEMPLGAYSGTVEKGKAEIVNNDDQNVLKISASSSVRIIEDFEVDPLAKYTTTFWAKADKDILFNINFSGTKVTGSGTNGKWALKQGSWKKFVIEAQSSPEETEGYLRIETDRGVTIYIQKAQVGYYPDNHRPQTAQELSDTINYAVTAWCEGVMKINEGRITTFDLIDEPIDVNAEMENGKYDIKHSTEKIFWQDILGSENYAPVVSKEARKAYEAYEGDASKLKFFISETGLEDAKKFESLKYWIDIWDKKGAKIDGINAKLSLIYSEDKATQEANKATLNKLLDNLAATGKQIRLSNFDIKYQDAEGVKVAADKLTDDQRQQVADYYAYILKQYMTKIPNDKQAGICKSYMVDNGESVGLWAMKAIDNKGTKDWVRTAVYESFCKALGGQ
;
A
#
# COMPACT_ATOMS: atom_id res chain seq x y z
N MET A 1 21.29 -19.19 41.48
CA MET A 1 21.29 -18.12 42.51
C MET A 1 20.77 -16.79 41.92
N ASN A 2 19.94 -16.82 40.89
CA ASN A 2 19.50 -15.60 40.17
C ASN A 2 17.98 -15.40 40.02
N LYS A 3 17.14 -16.20 40.76
CA LYS A 3 15.67 -16.04 40.73
C LYS A 3 15.09 -15.27 41.92
N ILE A 4 15.84 -15.03 42.96
CA ILE A 4 15.36 -14.33 44.16
C ILE A 4 15.50 -12.81 44.04
N PHE A 5 16.45 -12.32 43.25
CA PHE A 5 16.65 -10.88 43.06
C PHE A 5 15.68 -10.22 42.04
N ARG A 6 15.04 -11.04 41.17
CA ARG A 6 14.09 -10.52 40.16
C ARG A 6 12.70 -10.19 40.75
N ASN A 7 12.33 -10.86 41.85
CA ASN A 7 11.03 -10.63 42.49
C ASN A 7 11.06 -9.53 43.57
N LEU A 8 12.24 -9.10 44.03
CA LEU A 8 12.33 -7.99 44.99
C LEU A 8 12.34 -6.62 44.28
N SER A 9 12.78 -6.56 43.02
CA SER A 9 12.78 -5.33 42.20
C SER A 9 11.36 -4.95 41.72
N LEU A 10 10.48 -5.94 41.52
CA LEU A 10 9.10 -5.69 41.05
C LEU A 10 8.19 -5.09 42.13
N VAL A 11 8.46 -5.35 43.39
CA VAL A 11 7.63 -4.80 44.50
C VAL A 11 8.01 -3.35 44.84
N LEU A 12 9.24 -2.94 44.55
CA LEU A 12 9.68 -1.54 44.77
C LEU A 12 9.28 -0.62 43.62
N VAL A 13 9.12 -1.15 42.41
CA VAL A 13 8.67 -0.37 41.24
C VAL A 13 7.15 -0.13 41.27
N ALA A 14 6.37 -1.08 41.76
CA ALA A 14 4.92 -0.91 41.93
C ALA A 14 4.54 0.18 42.95
N GLY A 15 5.42 0.47 43.92
CA GLY A 15 5.21 1.56 44.88
C GLY A 15 5.59 2.95 44.41
N ALA A 16 6.48 3.04 43.39
CA ALA A 16 6.93 4.31 42.83
C ALA A 16 6.03 4.81 41.68
N LEU A 17 5.33 3.89 40.99
CA LEU A 17 4.43 4.27 39.88
C LEU A 17 3.09 4.86 40.33
N ALA A 18 2.73 4.68 41.62
CA ALA A 18 1.51 5.28 42.17
C ALA A 18 1.64 6.78 42.50
N VAL A 19 2.86 7.34 42.47
CA VAL A 19 3.11 8.75 42.79
C VAL A 19 3.36 9.60 41.54
N SER A 20 3.65 8.97 40.40
CA SER A 20 3.96 9.68 39.12
C SER A 20 2.72 10.07 38.30
N CYS A 21 1.52 9.63 38.65
CA CYS A 21 0.29 9.99 37.92
C CYS A 21 -0.39 11.27 38.43
N ALA A 22 0.24 12.04 39.34
CA ALA A 22 -0.45 13.12 40.03
C ALA A 22 -0.29 14.52 39.41
N ASP A 23 0.64 14.75 38.46
CA ASP A 23 0.96 16.11 38.03
C ASP A 23 0.75 16.44 36.53
N TYR A 24 0.05 15.58 35.77
CA TYR A 24 -0.35 15.92 34.39
C TYR A 24 -1.76 16.54 34.29
N ASN A 25 -2.17 17.28 35.30
CA ASN A 25 -3.46 17.98 35.31
C ASN A 25 -3.49 19.28 34.49
N GLU A 26 -2.40 19.64 33.81
CA GLU A 26 -2.32 20.86 33.01
C GLU A 26 -1.99 20.59 31.54
N THR A 27 -2.81 19.77 30.88
CA THR A 27 -2.70 19.61 29.42
C THR A 27 -3.20 20.84 28.64
N ASP A 28 -3.68 21.84 29.32
CA ASP A 28 -4.31 23.00 28.68
C ASP A 28 -3.38 24.22 28.48
N ASN A 29 -2.13 24.20 28.98
CA ASN A 29 -1.25 25.39 28.93
C ASN A 29 0.23 25.03 28.79
N PHE A 30 0.66 24.53 27.65
CA PHE A 30 2.06 24.06 27.49
C PHE A 30 3.07 25.10 27.02
N SER A 31 2.71 26.27 26.55
CA SER A 31 3.69 27.10 25.84
C SER A 31 3.74 28.60 26.11
N ALA A 32 2.83 29.18 26.85
CA ALA A 32 2.86 30.62 27.10
C ALA A 32 2.31 30.95 28.49
N GLU A 33 2.84 32.00 29.12
CA GLU A 33 2.17 32.61 30.28
C GLU A 33 0.78 33.07 29.81
N PRO A 34 -0.30 32.43 30.27
CA PRO A 34 -1.64 32.81 29.86
C PRO A 34 -1.93 34.22 30.38
N ASP A 35 -2.80 34.95 29.67
CA ASP A 35 -3.38 36.17 30.22
C ASP A 35 -3.98 35.82 31.60
N PRO A 36 -3.60 36.51 32.67
CA PRO A 36 -4.12 36.27 34.03
C PRO A 36 -5.65 36.34 34.12
N SER A 37 -6.32 36.99 33.16
CA SER A 37 -7.77 37.05 33.05
C SER A 37 -8.38 35.88 32.26
N TYR A 38 -7.56 35.07 31.56
CA TYR A 38 -8.03 33.94 30.79
C TYR A 38 -8.35 32.74 31.69
N VAL A 39 -9.57 32.27 31.63
CA VAL A 39 -10.01 31.02 32.31
C VAL A 39 -10.27 30.00 31.23
N ALA A 40 -9.45 28.94 31.18
CA ALA A 40 -9.64 27.86 30.25
C ALA A 40 -10.99 27.16 30.51
N PRO A 41 -11.89 27.05 29.51
CA PRO A 41 -13.14 26.31 29.67
C PRO A 41 -12.89 24.85 30.04
N TYR A 42 -13.72 24.30 30.92
CA TYR A 42 -13.70 22.88 31.29
C TYR A 42 -12.37 22.37 31.87
N LYS A 43 -11.49 23.23 32.35
CA LYS A 43 -10.18 22.84 32.93
C LYS A 43 -10.30 21.92 34.16
N ASP A 44 -11.38 22.02 34.91
CA ASP A 44 -11.61 21.27 36.14
C ASP A 44 -12.17 19.85 35.88
N LEU A 45 -12.44 19.48 34.60
CA LEU A 45 -12.86 18.14 34.24
C LEU A 45 -11.69 17.17 34.30
N ALA A 46 -11.92 15.98 34.85
CA ALA A 46 -10.94 14.89 34.85
C ALA A 46 -10.67 14.37 33.41
N PRO A 47 -9.61 13.57 33.19
CA PRO A 47 -9.38 12.92 31.93
C PRO A 47 -10.59 12.09 31.44
N VAL A 48 -10.93 12.19 30.15
CA VAL A 48 -12.19 11.64 29.61
C VAL A 48 -12.37 10.16 29.91
N LYS A 49 -11.29 9.36 29.79
CA LYS A 49 -11.31 7.90 30.06
C LYS A 49 -11.70 7.55 31.51
N THR A 50 -11.51 8.45 32.45
CA THR A 50 -11.82 8.20 33.89
C THR A 50 -13.31 8.21 34.20
N TYR A 51 -14.13 8.71 33.27
CA TYR A 51 -15.59 8.69 33.41
C TYR A 51 -16.24 7.36 33.04
N ILE A 52 -15.51 6.43 32.39
CA ILE A 52 -16.06 5.12 32.02
C ILE A 52 -16.17 4.25 33.28
N ASP A 53 -17.37 3.78 33.58
CA ASP A 53 -17.58 2.78 34.63
C ASP A 53 -17.04 1.41 34.19
N ARG A 54 -15.82 1.10 34.61
CA ARG A 54 -15.11 -0.15 34.25
C ARG A 54 -15.75 -1.41 34.84
N ALA A 55 -16.56 -1.29 35.87
CA ALA A 55 -17.29 -2.41 36.39
C ALA A 55 -18.43 -2.85 35.46
N THR A 56 -19.10 -1.87 34.84
CA THR A 56 -20.18 -2.11 33.88
C THR A 56 -19.66 -2.34 32.47
N TYR A 57 -18.58 -1.66 32.05
CA TYR A 57 -18.02 -1.66 30.69
C TYR A 57 -16.54 -2.10 30.69
N PRO A 58 -16.24 -3.36 31.06
CA PRO A 58 -14.86 -3.78 31.30
C PRO A 58 -13.98 -3.82 30.02
N ASN A 59 -14.59 -3.98 28.85
CA ASN A 59 -13.89 -4.11 27.58
C ASN A 59 -13.95 -2.83 26.72
N MET A 60 -14.74 -1.83 27.13
CA MET A 60 -14.87 -0.60 26.37
C MET A 60 -13.58 0.22 26.44
N ALA A 61 -12.92 0.45 25.32
CA ALA A 61 -11.78 1.34 25.19
C ALA A 61 -12.20 2.65 24.51
N LEU A 62 -11.71 3.77 25.02
CA LEU A 62 -11.75 5.03 24.32
C LEU A 62 -10.40 5.25 23.65
N GLY A 63 -10.37 5.29 22.31
CA GLY A 63 -9.14 5.39 21.53
C GLY A 63 -8.98 6.75 20.86
N ALA A 64 -7.73 7.12 20.58
CA ALA A 64 -7.38 8.27 19.74
C ALA A 64 -6.40 7.84 18.65
N GLN A 65 -6.54 8.43 17.46
CA GLN A 65 -5.60 8.23 16.37
C GLN A 65 -4.54 9.34 16.38
N LEU A 66 -3.27 8.93 16.24
CA LEU A 66 -2.12 9.81 16.02
C LEU A 66 -1.31 9.32 14.83
N SER A 67 -0.43 10.17 14.32
CA SER A 67 0.69 9.69 13.53
C SER A 67 1.78 9.12 14.44
N VAL A 68 2.57 8.16 13.93
CA VAL A 68 3.73 7.62 14.65
C VAL A 68 4.71 8.74 15.04
N THR A 69 4.88 9.71 14.14
CA THR A 69 5.76 10.86 14.39
C THR A 69 5.29 11.72 15.57
N GLU A 70 3.98 11.99 15.67
CA GLU A 70 3.42 12.76 16.81
C GLU A 70 3.56 12.00 18.12
N PHE A 71 3.34 10.68 18.09
CA PHE A 71 3.50 9.86 19.28
C PHE A 71 4.95 9.79 19.75
N ASN A 72 5.90 9.50 18.85
CA ASN A 72 7.32 9.36 19.19
C ASN A 72 7.99 10.68 19.58
N LYS A 73 7.47 11.84 19.12
CA LYS A 73 7.95 13.16 19.56
C LYS A 73 7.55 13.53 20.98
N GLN A 74 6.55 12.87 21.56
CA GLN A 74 6.07 13.12 22.92
C GLN A 74 5.66 14.59 23.19
N GLU A 75 5.07 15.23 22.18
CA GLU A 75 4.58 16.60 22.27
C GLU A 75 3.11 16.65 22.76
N LEU A 76 2.43 17.79 22.59
CA LEU A 76 1.09 18.06 23.09
C LEU A 76 0.04 17.01 22.66
N ALA A 77 0.06 16.57 21.39
CA ALA A 77 -0.86 15.56 20.90
C ALA A 77 -0.69 14.21 21.62
N HIS A 78 0.57 13.81 21.86
CA HIS A 78 0.88 12.62 22.65
C HIS A 78 0.36 12.76 24.10
N ALA A 79 0.68 13.88 24.77
CA ALA A 79 0.26 14.12 26.16
C ALA A 79 -1.28 14.09 26.28
N ALA A 80 -2.00 14.72 25.34
CA ALA A 80 -3.46 14.72 25.30
C ALA A 80 -4.01 13.29 25.09
N ALA A 81 -3.41 12.50 24.18
CA ALA A 81 -3.85 11.14 23.90
C ALA A 81 -3.66 10.22 25.12
N VAL A 82 -2.45 10.11 25.65
CA VAL A 82 -2.15 9.15 26.73
C VAL A 82 -2.86 9.50 28.05
N THR A 83 -3.13 10.80 28.28
CA THR A 83 -3.89 11.23 29.45
C THR A 83 -5.37 10.89 29.35
N ASN A 84 -5.98 11.11 28.17
CA ASN A 84 -7.43 11.11 28.03
C ASN A 84 -8.00 9.83 27.39
N PHE A 85 -7.18 9.00 26.76
CA PHE A 85 -7.63 7.82 26.05
C PHE A 85 -6.99 6.54 26.59
N ASP A 86 -7.63 5.41 26.36
CA ASP A 86 -7.15 4.09 26.78
C ASP A 86 -6.15 3.50 25.82
N ASP A 87 -6.42 3.69 24.53
CA ASP A 87 -5.56 3.19 23.46
C ASP A 87 -5.25 4.27 22.40
N VAL A 88 -4.17 4.03 21.67
CA VAL A 88 -3.79 4.83 20.50
C VAL A 88 -3.77 3.95 19.25
N ALA A 89 -4.16 4.54 18.12
CA ALA A 89 -4.14 3.90 16.81
C ALA A 89 -3.35 4.77 15.82
N PHE A 90 -2.70 4.15 14.81
CA PHE A 90 -1.71 4.83 13.96
C PHE A 90 -2.05 4.82 12.45
N GLY A 91 -3.30 4.58 12.09
CA GLY A 91 -3.76 4.64 10.70
C GLY A 91 -2.87 3.84 9.74
N THR A 92 -2.49 4.46 8.61
CA THR A 92 -1.76 3.80 7.52
C THR A 92 -0.24 3.75 7.69
N THR A 93 0.32 4.43 8.69
CA THR A 93 1.78 4.57 8.85
C THR A 93 2.49 3.28 9.27
N LEU A 94 1.74 2.30 9.80
CA LEU A 94 2.26 0.98 10.15
C LEU A 94 1.76 -0.13 9.20
N MET A 95 1.19 0.21 8.06
CA MET A 95 0.80 -0.75 7.02
C MET A 95 1.97 -1.12 6.12
N SER A 96 1.85 -2.23 5.40
CA SER A 96 2.95 -2.77 4.59
C SER A 96 3.50 -1.79 3.55
N GLY A 97 2.66 -0.95 2.94
CA GLY A 97 3.10 0.06 1.98
C GLY A 97 4.01 1.16 2.55
N ALA A 98 3.94 1.41 3.88
CA ALA A 98 4.83 2.35 4.55
C ALA A 98 6.12 1.68 5.08
N ILE A 99 6.06 0.39 5.37
CA ILE A 99 7.14 -0.37 6.05
C ILE A 99 8.05 -1.09 5.07
N VAL A 100 7.51 -1.65 3.96
CA VAL A 100 8.22 -2.56 3.06
C VAL A 100 8.65 -1.82 1.80
N ASN A 101 9.94 -1.85 1.45
CA ASN A 101 10.41 -1.28 0.19
C ASN A 101 10.29 -2.29 -0.98
N SER A 102 10.56 -1.85 -2.20
CA SER A 102 10.47 -2.66 -3.42
C SER A 102 11.32 -3.94 -3.40
N LYS A 103 12.35 -4.02 -2.56
CA LYS A 103 13.21 -5.20 -2.40
C LYS A 103 12.76 -6.12 -1.25
N GLY A 104 11.64 -5.82 -0.60
CA GLY A 104 11.14 -6.59 0.55
C GLY A 104 11.85 -6.31 1.86
N VAL A 105 12.71 -5.29 1.92
CA VAL A 105 13.32 -4.88 3.18
C VAL A 105 12.31 -4.11 4.01
N MET A 106 12.08 -4.56 5.23
CA MET A 106 11.11 -4.01 6.17
C MET A 106 11.79 -3.10 7.19
N ASN A 107 11.32 -1.86 7.32
CA ASN A 107 11.80 -0.91 8.30
C ASN A 107 10.80 -0.73 9.43
N PHE A 108 11.07 -1.32 10.57
CA PHE A 108 10.23 -1.27 11.76
C PHE A 108 10.76 -0.34 12.87
N LEU A 109 11.74 0.52 12.61
CA LEU A 109 12.34 1.35 13.65
C LEU A 109 11.30 2.20 14.37
N ASP A 110 10.48 2.93 13.62
CA ASP A 110 9.46 3.81 14.21
C ASP A 110 8.39 3.01 15.00
N MET A 111 8.05 1.81 14.53
CA MET A 111 7.13 0.92 15.24
C MET A 111 7.75 0.39 16.54
N LYS A 112 9.04 0.05 16.51
CA LYS A 112 9.74 -0.41 17.71
C LYS A 112 9.80 0.68 18.77
N ASP A 113 10.23 1.89 18.39
CA ASP A 113 10.33 3.03 19.30
C ASP A 113 8.95 3.37 19.90
N LEU A 114 7.91 3.33 19.08
CA LEU A 114 6.53 3.53 19.51
C LEU A 114 6.09 2.47 20.55
N LEU A 115 6.35 1.19 20.28
CA LEU A 115 5.93 0.11 21.18
C LEU A 115 6.71 0.12 22.49
N ASP A 116 8.01 0.38 22.44
CA ASP A 116 8.86 0.51 23.62
C ASP A 116 8.35 1.66 24.53
N HIS A 117 8.03 2.81 23.90
CA HIS A 117 7.49 3.96 24.63
C HIS A 117 6.08 3.70 25.18
N ALA A 118 5.19 3.10 24.38
CA ALA A 118 3.83 2.76 24.83
C ALA A 118 3.85 1.80 26.04
N GLU A 119 4.74 0.81 26.03
CA GLU A 119 4.95 -0.10 27.16
C GLU A 119 5.48 0.63 28.39
N GLU A 120 6.46 1.51 28.24
CA GLU A 120 7.04 2.32 29.32
C GLU A 120 5.98 3.13 30.06
N ILE A 121 5.07 3.77 29.35
CA ILE A 121 4.00 4.61 29.92
C ILE A 121 2.70 3.87 30.22
N GLY A 122 2.63 2.56 29.92
CA GLY A 122 1.43 1.74 30.12
C GLY A 122 0.27 2.10 29.19
N CYS A 123 0.55 2.63 27.98
CA CYS A 123 -0.44 2.94 26.96
C CYS A 123 -0.71 1.71 26.09
N THR A 124 -1.99 1.42 25.82
CA THR A 124 -2.36 0.34 24.92
C THR A 124 -2.32 0.82 23.46
N VAL A 125 -1.87 -0.04 22.55
CA VAL A 125 -1.87 0.22 21.11
C VAL A 125 -2.91 -0.66 20.41
N TYR A 126 -3.76 -0.05 19.58
CA TYR A 126 -4.62 -0.78 18.66
C TYR A 126 -3.88 -0.94 17.33
N GLY A 127 -3.71 -2.18 16.87
CA GLY A 127 -2.90 -2.51 15.71
C GLY A 127 -3.51 -2.02 14.39
N SER A 128 -2.69 -1.41 13.57
CA SER A 128 -3.05 -1.03 12.20
C SER A 128 -3.44 -2.27 11.38
N PRO A 129 -4.17 -2.10 10.28
CA PRO A 129 -4.53 -3.20 9.41
C PRO A 129 -3.31 -3.99 8.93
N LEU A 130 -3.34 -5.32 9.12
CA LEU A 130 -2.28 -6.20 8.64
C LEU A 130 -2.34 -6.36 7.12
N PHE A 131 -3.53 -6.47 6.57
CA PHE A 131 -3.77 -6.61 5.14
C PHE A 131 -4.82 -5.61 4.64
N ALA A 132 -4.55 -5.01 3.49
CA ALA A 132 -5.45 -4.09 2.81
C ALA A 132 -5.13 -4.04 1.33
N ASN A 133 -6.08 -3.56 0.52
CA ASN A 133 -5.84 -3.27 -0.90
C ASN A 133 -5.31 -1.84 -1.11
N ALA A 134 -5.59 -0.94 -0.17
CA ALA A 134 -4.98 0.38 -0.12
C ALA A 134 -3.76 0.34 0.82
N ASN A 135 -2.72 1.13 0.52
CA ASN A 135 -1.50 1.22 1.32
C ASN A 135 -0.77 -0.13 1.54
N GLN A 136 -0.89 -1.06 0.61
CA GLN A 136 -0.09 -2.27 0.57
C GLN A 136 1.27 -2.02 -0.12
N ALA A 137 2.21 -2.94 0.02
CA ALA A 137 3.55 -2.86 -0.58
C ALA A 137 3.52 -3.24 -2.07
N ASP A 138 2.84 -2.45 -2.91
CA ASP A 138 2.64 -2.71 -4.33
C ASP A 138 3.95 -3.00 -5.07
N ASP A 139 5.00 -2.19 -4.86
CA ASP A 139 6.29 -2.36 -5.53
C ASP A 139 6.98 -3.68 -5.17
N TRP A 140 6.87 -4.10 -3.91
CA TRP A 140 7.40 -5.39 -3.49
C TRP A 140 6.62 -6.55 -4.11
N LEU A 141 5.30 -6.52 -4.06
CA LEU A 141 4.45 -7.54 -4.65
C LEU A 141 4.69 -7.66 -6.16
N ASN A 142 4.79 -6.53 -6.87
CA ASN A 142 5.11 -6.52 -8.30
C ASN A 142 6.50 -7.11 -8.58
N THR A 143 7.49 -6.85 -7.72
CA THR A 143 8.83 -7.43 -7.86
C THR A 143 8.80 -8.96 -7.66
N LEU A 144 8.06 -9.44 -6.66
CA LEU A 144 7.94 -10.87 -6.36
C LEU A 144 7.19 -11.65 -7.45
N THR A 145 6.16 -11.03 -8.05
CA THR A 145 5.30 -11.67 -9.06
C THR A 145 5.77 -11.43 -10.49
N ALA A 146 6.90 -10.73 -10.67
CA ALA A 146 7.50 -10.49 -11.97
C ALA A 146 7.78 -11.81 -12.73
N PRO A 147 7.82 -11.78 -14.07
CA PRO A 147 8.26 -12.92 -14.85
C PRO A 147 9.62 -13.42 -14.40
N ILE A 148 9.78 -14.74 -14.33
CA ILE A 148 11.05 -15.38 -13.93
C ILE A 148 11.96 -15.59 -15.12
N GLU A 149 13.26 -15.43 -14.90
CA GLU A 149 14.27 -15.71 -15.92
C GLU A 149 14.45 -17.23 -16.07
N ILE A 150 14.47 -17.68 -17.32
CA ILE A 150 14.68 -19.08 -17.70
C ILE A 150 15.91 -19.19 -18.61
N THR A 151 16.53 -20.37 -18.63
CA THR A 151 17.57 -20.66 -19.60
C THR A 151 16.92 -20.94 -20.95
N VAL A 152 17.38 -20.26 -21.99
CA VAL A 152 16.93 -20.47 -23.36
C VAL A 152 18.14 -20.84 -24.24
N ASP A 153 17.91 -21.74 -25.18
CA ASP A 153 18.92 -22.14 -26.15
C ASP A 153 18.94 -21.17 -27.33
N TYR A 154 20.14 -21.04 -27.93
CA TYR A 154 20.29 -20.29 -29.17
C TYR A 154 19.59 -21.00 -30.33
N VAL A 155 18.79 -20.26 -31.07
CA VAL A 155 18.07 -20.74 -32.25
C VAL A 155 18.79 -20.27 -33.51
N GLU A 156 19.25 -21.20 -34.35
CA GLU A 156 19.77 -20.87 -35.67
C GLU A 156 18.61 -20.46 -36.58
N GLY A 157 18.77 -19.25 -37.17
CA GLY A 157 17.79 -18.71 -38.11
C GLY A 157 18.27 -18.83 -39.57
N LYS A 158 17.89 -17.86 -40.38
CA LYS A 158 18.18 -17.84 -41.81
C LYS A 158 19.67 -17.57 -42.10
N SER A 159 20.19 -18.24 -43.12
CA SER A 159 21.53 -17.98 -43.67
C SER A 159 21.47 -17.74 -45.20
N VAL A 160 22.40 -16.93 -45.69
CA VAL A 160 22.59 -16.64 -47.10
C VAL A 160 24.06 -16.78 -47.43
N ASP A 161 24.38 -17.61 -48.42
CA ASP A 161 25.73 -17.69 -49.03
C ASP A 161 25.65 -17.15 -50.44
N PHE A 162 26.30 -16.00 -50.68
CA PHE A 162 26.27 -15.35 -51.98
C PHE A 162 27.08 -16.08 -53.03
N ASN A 163 27.95 -17.05 -52.61
CA ASN A 163 28.70 -17.89 -53.55
C ASN A 163 27.79 -18.85 -54.32
N GLU A 164 26.64 -19.20 -53.78
CA GLU A 164 25.64 -20.02 -54.44
C GLU A 164 24.74 -19.28 -55.41
N MET A 165 24.84 -17.97 -55.48
CA MET A 165 24.03 -17.12 -56.35
C MET A 165 24.66 -16.92 -57.74
N PRO A 166 23.83 -16.86 -58.79
CA PRO A 166 24.34 -16.61 -60.15
C PRO A 166 24.87 -15.17 -60.29
N LEU A 167 25.88 -14.99 -61.15
CA LEU A 167 26.43 -13.67 -61.48
C LEU A 167 25.35 -12.79 -62.12
N GLY A 168 25.34 -11.52 -61.76
CA GLY A 168 24.41 -10.52 -62.29
C GLY A 168 23.72 -9.68 -61.23
N ALA A 169 22.54 -9.17 -61.57
CA ALA A 169 21.79 -8.32 -60.63
C ALA A 169 21.40 -9.15 -59.35
N TYR A 170 21.56 -8.52 -58.19
CA TYR A 170 21.14 -9.15 -56.93
C TYR A 170 19.61 -9.32 -56.92
N SER A 171 19.15 -10.55 -56.60
CA SER A 171 17.73 -10.92 -56.60
C SER A 171 16.96 -10.54 -55.34
N GLY A 172 17.66 -10.19 -54.26
CA GLY A 172 17.04 -9.70 -53.02
C GLY A 172 16.72 -8.21 -53.07
N THR A 173 16.23 -7.66 -51.95
CA THR A 173 15.71 -6.30 -51.86
C THR A 173 16.82 -5.24 -51.92
N VAL A 174 16.79 -4.43 -53.00
CA VAL A 174 17.59 -3.21 -53.16
C VAL A 174 16.68 -2.01 -53.01
N GLU A 175 16.63 -1.42 -51.83
CA GLU A 175 15.75 -0.27 -51.55
C GLU A 175 16.23 1.01 -52.28
N LYS A 176 17.54 1.13 -52.47
CA LYS A 176 18.17 2.26 -53.13
C LYS A 176 19.51 1.85 -53.78
N GLY A 177 19.83 2.41 -54.91
CA GLY A 177 21.13 2.24 -55.55
C GLY A 177 21.26 0.94 -56.36
N LYS A 178 22.41 0.28 -56.28
CA LYS A 178 22.73 -0.91 -57.06
C LYS A 178 23.45 -1.97 -56.21
N ALA A 179 23.02 -3.21 -56.38
CA ALA A 179 23.71 -4.40 -55.85
C ALA A 179 23.77 -5.46 -56.96
N GLU A 180 24.86 -6.21 -57.01
CA GLU A 180 25.10 -7.25 -58.02
C GLU A 180 25.95 -8.39 -57.43
N ILE A 181 25.74 -9.61 -57.89
CA ILE A 181 26.62 -10.75 -57.62
C ILE A 181 27.79 -10.67 -58.59
N VAL A 182 28.98 -10.60 -58.06
CA VAL A 182 30.23 -10.52 -58.87
C VAL A 182 31.21 -11.60 -58.39
N ASN A 183 32.10 -12.04 -59.27
CA ASN A 183 33.23 -12.87 -58.89
C ASN A 183 34.31 -12.03 -58.24
N ASN A 184 34.77 -12.41 -57.08
CA ASN A 184 35.87 -11.78 -56.34
C ASN A 184 36.70 -12.87 -55.63
N ASP A 185 37.97 -13.00 -56.00
CA ASP A 185 38.88 -14.03 -55.48
C ASP A 185 38.32 -15.47 -55.65
N ASP A 186 37.86 -15.79 -56.84
CA ASP A 186 37.29 -17.11 -57.24
C ASP A 186 35.98 -17.49 -56.53
N GLN A 187 35.32 -16.53 -55.86
CA GLN A 187 34.01 -16.74 -55.20
C GLN A 187 33.00 -15.70 -55.66
N ASN A 188 31.74 -16.10 -55.78
CA ASN A 188 30.67 -15.13 -56.01
C ASN A 188 30.34 -14.41 -54.69
N VAL A 189 30.22 -13.14 -54.75
CA VAL A 189 29.95 -12.27 -53.59
C VAL A 189 28.95 -11.16 -53.95
N LEU A 190 28.20 -10.70 -52.97
CA LEU A 190 27.33 -9.55 -53.16
C LEU A 190 28.17 -8.26 -53.11
N LYS A 191 28.20 -7.54 -54.21
CA LYS A 191 28.78 -6.20 -54.31
C LYS A 191 27.70 -5.15 -54.15
N ILE A 192 27.80 -4.34 -53.09
CA ILE A 192 26.92 -3.21 -52.82
C ILE A 192 27.65 -1.94 -53.24
N SER A 193 27.13 -1.27 -54.27
CA SER A 193 27.72 -0.08 -54.83
C SER A 193 27.53 1.16 -53.93
N ALA A 194 28.17 2.26 -54.31
CA ALA A 194 28.07 3.52 -53.58
C ALA A 194 26.63 4.07 -53.55
N SER A 195 26.27 4.73 -52.44
CA SER A 195 24.96 5.35 -52.20
C SER A 195 23.79 4.37 -52.34
N SER A 196 23.99 3.14 -51.89
CA SER A 196 23.02 2.06 -51.96
C SER A 196 22.49 1.68 -50.56
N SER A 197 21.27 1.13 -50.52
CA SER A 197 20.62 0.52 -49.35
C SER A 197 20.12 -0.85 -49.75
N VAL A 198 20.67 -1.91 -49.17
CA VAL A 198 20.49 -3.29 -49.60
C VAL A 198 20.27 -4.21 -48.43
N ARG A 199 19.23 -5.03 -48.48
CA ARG A 199 19.01 -6.10 -47.50
C ARG A 199 19.89 -7.30 -47.88
N ILE A 200 20.79 -7.69 -46.96
CA ILE A 200 21.72 -8.82 -47.17
C ILE A 200 21.20 -10.14 -46.62
N ILE A 201 20.22 -10.07 -45.73
CA ILE A 201 19.40 -11.20 -45.27
C ILE A 201 18.03 -10.61 -44.94
N GLU A 202 16.95 -11.30 -45.30
CA GLU A 202 15.56 -10.82 -45.18
C GLU A 202 14.57 -12.01 -45.09
N ASP A 203 13.27 -11.73 -44.98
CA ASP A 203 12.17 -12.71 -44.91
C ASP A 203 12.30 -13.72 -43.76
N PHE A 204 12.48 -13.23 -42.56
CA PHE A 204 12.32 -14.01 -41.34
C PHE A 204 11.43 -13.23 -40.35
N GLU A 205 10.68 -13.98 -39.53
CA GLU A 205 9.87 -13.37 -38.47
C GLU A 205 10.76 -12.85 -37.35
N VAL A 206 10.39 -11.72 -36.77
CA VAL A 206 11.08 -11.15 -35.60
C VAL A 206 10.18 -11.13 -34.38
N ASP A 207 10.73 -11.54 -33.25
CA ASP A 207 10.18 -11.33 -31.92
C ASP A 207 10.87 -10.09 -31.34
N PRO A 208 10.13 -9.00 -31.05
CA PRO A 208 10.70 -7.78 -30.49
C PRO A 208 11.40 -7.97 -29.15
N LEU A 209 11.06 -9.02 -28.41
CA LEU A 209 11.68 -9.36 -27.12
C LEU A 209 12.93 -10.21 -27.26
N ALA A 210 13.14 -10.86 -28.40
CA ALA A 210 14.30 -11.70 -28.66
C ALA A 210 15.57 -10.88 -28.94
N LYS A 211 16.73 -11.42 -28.54
CA LYS A 211 18.05 -10.88 -28.88
C LYS A 211 18.59 -11.58 -30.10
N TYR A 212 18.74 -10.83 -31.19
CA TYR A 212 19.27 -11.32 -32.45
C TYR A 212 20.76 -11.15 -32.53
N THR A 213 21.44 -12.17 -33.03
CA THR A 213 22.86 -12.13 -33.42
C THR A 213 22.93 -12.38 -34.92
N THR A 214 23.36 -11.36 -35.68
CA THR A 214 23.58 -11.48 -37.10
C THR A 214 25.08 -11.44 -37.38
N THR A 215 25.57 -12.36 -38.18
CA THR A 215 26.96 -12.40 -38.62
C THR A 215 27.03 -12.28 -40.13
N PHE A 216 28.01 -11.54 -40.63
CA PHE A 216 28.33 -11.49 -42.04
C PHE A 216 29.84 -11.24 -42.26
N TRP A 217 30.33 -11.63 -43.45
CA TRP A 217 31.70 -11.42 -43.83
C TRP A 217 31.74 -10.35 -44.89
N ALA A 218 32.56 -9.31 -44.68
CA ALA A 218 32.67 -8.16 -45.58
C ALA A 218 34.13 -7.85 -45.93
N LYS A 219 34.33 -7.30 -47.15
CA LYS A 219 35.61 -6.82 -47.67
C LYS A 219 35.38 -5.47 -48.39
N ALA A 220 36.40 -4.62 -48.39
CA ALA A 220 36.37 -3.35 -49.13
C ALA A 220 37.73 -3.06 -49.79
N ASP A 221 37.69 -2.33 -50.91
CA ASP A 221 38.88 -1.96 -51.66
C ASP A 221 39.62 -0.75 -51.09
N LYS A 222 39.04 -0.09 -50.12
CA LYS A 222 39.62 1.03 -49.35
C LYS A 222 39.00 1.10 -47.97
N ASP A 223 39.56 1.88 -47.06
CA ASP A 223 38.95 2.17 -45.77
C ASP A 223 37.60 2.84 -45.95
N ILE A 224 36.55 2.28 -45.37
CA ILE A 224 35.16 2.74 -45.47
C ILE A 224 34.44 2.84 -44.14
N LEU A 225 33.38 3.66 -44.11
CA LEU A 225 32.35 3.68 -43.08
C LEU A 225 31.01 3.37 -43.75
N PHE A 226 30.18 2.56 -43.09
CA PHE A 226 28.86 2.19 -43.57
C PHE A 226 27.86 2.08 -42.42
N ASN A 227 26.56 2.10 -42.73
CA ASN A 227 25.51 1.91 -41.70
C ASN A 227 24.91 0.50 -41.79
N ILE A 228 24.45 0.01 -40.65
CA ILE A 228 23.69 -1.21 -40.55
C ILE A 228 22.35 -0.89 -39.88
N ASN A 229 21.28 -1.48 -40.41
CA ASN A 229 19.95 -1.45 -39.84
C ASN A 229 19.43 -2.88 -39.71
N PHE A 230 18.91 -3.22 -38.54
CA PHE A 230 18.27 -4.51 -38.26
C PHE A 230 16.78 -4.26 -38.03
N SER A 231 15.93 -4.77 -38.89
CA SER A 231 14.46 -4.72 -38.79
C SER A 231 13.95 -3.36 -38.27
N GLY A 232 14.21 -2.29 -39.06
CA GLY A 232 13.80 -0.92 -38.73
C GLY A 232 14.73 -0.15 -37.76
N THR A 233 15.53 -0.86 -36.95
CA THR A 233 16.40 -0.24 -35.94
C THR A 233 17.84 -0.04 -36.45
N LYS A 234 18.38 1.19 -36.33
CA LYS A 234 19.78 1.46 -36.66
C LYS A 234 20.70 0.86 -35.61
N VAL A 235 21.64 0.03 -36.03
CA VAL A 235 22.65 -0.57 -35.15
C VAL A 235 23.90 0.31 -35.13
N THR A 236 24.25 0.77 -33.93
CA THR A 236 25.42 1.66 -33.73
C THR A 236 26.72 0.89 -33.84
N GLY A 237 27.61 1.34 -34.74
CA GLY A 237 28.96 0.81 -34.90
C GLY A 237 30.01 1.57 -34.07
N SER A 238 31.22 1.05 -34.09
CA SER A 238 32.37 1.61 -33.34
C SER A 238 33.08 2.74 -34.08
N GLY A 239 32.68 3.09 -35.32
CA GLY A 239 33.27 4.16 -36.12
C GLY A 239 32.67 5.53 -35.84
N THR A 240 33.21 6.54 -36.52
CA THR A 240 32.74 7.93 -36.40
C THR A 240 31.24 8.05 -36.68
N ASN A 241 30.51 8.84 -35.90
CA ASN A 241 29.07 9.06 -35.99
C ASN A 241 28.22 7.78 -35.91
N GLY A 242 28.70 6.77 -35.14
CA GLY A 242 28.00 5.50 -34.93
C GLY A 242 27.94 4.61 -36.19
N LYS A 243 28.80 4.86 -37.17
CA LYS A 243 28.96 4.00 -38.36
C LYS A 243 29.85 2.81 -38.07
N TRP A 244 29.74 1.77 -38.89
CA TRP A 244 30.62 0.61 -38.85
C TRP A 244 31.85 0.86 -39.71
N ALA A 245 33.02 0.52 -39.21
CA ALA A 245 34.29 0.72 -39.91
C ALA A 245 34.81 -0.59 -40.48
N LEU A 246 35.18 -0.56 -41.74
CA LEU A 246 35.87 -1.66 -42.43
C LEU A 246 37.13 -1.13 -43.08
N LYS A 247 38.26 -1.73 -42.72
CA LYS A 247 39.56 -1.42 -43.33
C LYS A 247 39.72 -2.13 -44.66
N GLN A 248 40.49 -1.49 -45.57
CA GLN A 248 40.91 -2.11 -46.81
C GLN A 248 41.60 -3.46 -46.60
N GLY A 249 41.35 -4.42 -47.45
CA GLY A 249 42.11 -5.65 -47.54
C GLY A 249 41.30 -6.94 -47.37
N SER A 250 41.61 -7.74 -46.36
CA SER A 250 41.08 -9.09 -46.19
C SER A 250 39.64 -9.11 -45.68
N TRP A 251 38.95 -10.24 -45.87
CA TRP A 251 37.63 -10.49 -45.35
C TRP A 251 37.60 -10.36 -43.81
N LYS A 252 36.63 -9.62 -43.30
CA LYS A 252 36.39 -9.41 -41.89
C LYS A 252 34.99 -9.90 -41.51
N LYS A 253 34.91 -10.67 -40.44
CA LYS A 253 33.64 -11.08 -39.83
C LYS A 253 33.08 -9.94 -38.98
N PHE A 254 31.85 -9.57 -39.23
CA PHE A 254 31.05 -8.71 -38.36
C PHE A 254 30.09 -9.58 -37.55
N VAL A 255 29.92 -9.22 -36.30
CA VAL A 255 28.91 -9.77 -35.41
C VAL A 255 28.07 -8.61 -34.89
N ILE A 256 26.80 -8.66 -35.16
CA ILE A 256 25.85 -7.62 -34.85
C ILE A 256 24.85 -8.19 -33.85
N GLU A 257 24.81 -7.61 -32.67
CA GLU A 257 23.78 -7.90 -31.69
C GLU A 257 22.72 -6.77 -31.78
N ALA A 258 21.48 -7.14 -31.95
CA ALA A 258 20.38 -6.19 -32.15
C ALA A 258 19.06 -6.76 -31.66
N GLN A 259 18.15 -5.86 -31.36
CA GLN A 259 16.73 -6.15 -31.11
C GLN A 259 15.93 -5.33 -32.13
N SER A 260 14.85 -5.89 -32.65
CA SER A 260 13.97 -5.15 -33.57
C SER A 260 13.21 -4.04 -32.84
N SER A 261 12.68 -3.10 -33.61
CA SER A 261 11.66 -2.18 -33.09
C SER A 261 10.41 -2.97 -32.66
N PRO A 262 9.73 -2.59 -31.59
CA PRO A 262 8.50 -3.27 -31.15
C PRO A 262 7.38 -3.32 -32.21
N GLU A 263 7.42 -2.43 -33.19
CA GLU A 263 6.43 -2.34 -34.28
C GLU A 263 6.82 -3.15 -35.52
N GLU A 264 8.06 -3.64 -35.60
CA GLU A 264 8.60 -4.29 -36.80
C GLU A 264 8.50 -5.80 -36.65
N THR A 265 7.76 -6.44 -37.54
CA THR A 265 7.57 -7.89 -37.60
C THR A 265 8.36 -8.57 -38.72
N GLU A 266 8.84 -7.81 -39.70
CA GLU A 266 9.65 -8.31 -40.82
C GLU A 266 11.14 -8.30 -40.48
N GLY A 267 11.75 -9.46 -40.51
CA GLY A 267 13.18 -9.63 -40.21
C GLY A 267 14.06 -9.35 -41.41
N TYR A 268 15.00 -8.42 -41.25
CA TYR A 268 16.04 -8.17 -42.25
C TYR A 268 17.31 -7.51 -41.65
N LEU A 269 18.45 -7.73 -42.27
CA LEU A 269 19.67 -6.92 -42.07
C LEU A 269 19.96 -6.12 -43.31
N ARG A 270 19.97 -4.81 -43.18
CA ARG A 270 20.22 -3.86 -44.26
C ARG A 270 21.56 -3.16 -44.08
N ILE A 271 22.33 -3.11 -45.17
CA ILE A 271 23.58 -2.32 -45.26
C ILE A 271 23.33 -1.08 -46.10
N GLU A 272 23.76 0.07 -45.58
CA GLU A 272 23.70 1.34 -46.28
C GLU A 272 25.10 1.89 -46.52
N THR A 273 25.41 2.23 -47.79
CA THR A 273 26.69 2.77 -48.20
C THR A 273 26.60 4.24 -48.56
N ASP A 274 27.61 5.02 -48.21
CA ASP A 274 27.72 6.42 -48.59
C ASP A 274 28.26 6.59 -50.02
N ARG A 275 28.33 7.85 -50.47
CA ARG A 275 28.92 8.18 -51.76
C ARG A 275 30.39 7.75 -51.83
N GLY A 276 30.74 7.03 -52.90
CA GLY A 276 32.09 6.53 -53.12
C GLY A 276 32.48 5.33 -52.25
N VAL A 277 31.53 4.70 -51.57
CA VAL A 277 31.75 3.51 -50.74
C VAL A 277 31.22 2.26 -51.45
N THR A 278 32.07 1.27 -51.66
CA THR A 278 31.68 -0.05 -52.15
C THR A 278 32.07 -1.12 -51.11
N ILE A 279 31.18 -2.08 -50.86
CA ILE A 279 31.39 -3.18 -49.92
C ILE A 279 31.05 -4.50 -50.62
N TYR A 280 31.80 -5.54 -50.33
CA TYR A 280 31.55 -6.91 -50.78
C TYR A 280 31.16 -7.76 -49.58
N ILE A 281 30.12 -8.58 -49.75
CA ILE A 281 29.61 -9.47 -48.71
C ILE A 281 29.66 -10.91 -49.21
N GLN A 282 30.28 -11.81 -48.43
CA GLN A 282 30.45 -13.21 -48.81
C GLN A 282 29.26 -14.08 -48.34
N LYS A 283 28.87 -13.92 -47.11
CA LYS A 283 27.75 -14.62 -46.51
C LYS A 283 27.18 -13.86 -45.33
N ALA A 284 25.93 -14.13 -44.99
CA ALA A 284 25.26 -13.62 -43.79
C ALA A 284 24.44 -14.71 -43.13
N GLN A 285 24.33 -14.64 -41.82
CA GLN A 285 23.52 -15.56 -41.00
C GLN A 285 22.92 -14.81 -39.83
N VAL A 286 21.66 -15.08 -39.53
CA VAL A 286 20.96 -14.58 -38.36
C VAL A 286 20.56 -15.75 -37.47
N GLY A 287 20.66 -15.55 -36.19
CA GLY A 287 20.07 -16.42 -35.19
C GLY A 287 19.68 -15.58 -33.96
N TYR A 288 19.06 -16.17 -32.99
CA TYR A 288 18.55 -15.42 -31.86
C TYR A 288 18.47 -16.27 -30.57
N TYR A 289 18.43 -15.58 -29.46
CA TYR A 289 17.97 -16.11 -28.19
C TYR A 289 16.52 -15.65 -28.01
N PRO A 290 15.56 -16.58 -27.83
CA PRO A 290 14.19 -16.23 -27.48
C PRO A 290 14.12 -15.36 -26.23
N ASP A 291 12.95 -14.78 -25.92
CA ASP A 291 12.73 -14.18 -24.62
C ASP A 291 13.04 -15.17 -23.52
N ASN A 292 13.91 -14.79 -22.61
CA ASN A 292 14.34 -15.63 -21.50
C ASN A 292 13.48 -15.43 -20.24
N HIS A 293 12.31 -14.81 -20.37
CA HIS A 293 11.38 -14.62 -19.28
C HIS A 293 10.07 -15.36 -19.56
N ARG A 294 9.49 -15.92 -18.54
CA ARG A 294 8.13 -16.45 -18.60
C ARG A 294 7.31 -15.97 -17.40
N PRO A 295 5.99 -15.79 -17.56
CA PRO A 295 5.11 -15.59 -16.41
C PRO A 295 5.26 -16.74 -15.40
N GLN A 296 5.09 -16.42 -14.14
CA GLN A 296 4.98 -17.43 -13.09
C GLN A 296 3.71 -18.27 -13.32
N THR A 297 3.78 -19.55 -13.06
CA THR A 297 2.60 -20.44 -13.04
C THR A 297 1.70 -20.08 -11.85
N ALA A 298 0.45 -20.52 -11.87
CA ALA A 298 -0.48 -20.30 -10.75
C ALA A 298 0.07 -20.85 -9.40
N GLN A 299 0.79 -21.97 -9.44
CA GLN A 299 1.40 -22.55 -8.24
C GLN A 299 2.57 -21.69 -7.75
N GLU A 300 3.46 -21.23 -8.64
CA GLU A 300 4.58 -20.35 -8.30
C GLU A 300 4.07 -19.01 -7.72
N LEU A 301 3.02 -18.42 -8.33
CA LEU A 301 2.37 -17.22 -7.79
C LEU A 301 1.78 -17.46 -6.38
N SER A 302 1.09 -18.59 -6.19
CA SER A 302 0.55 -18.97 -4.89
C SER A 302 1.65 -19.12 -3.85
N ASP A 303 2.73 -19.81 -4.17
CA ASP A 303 3.87 -20.00 -3.26
C ASP A 303 4.56 -18.67 -2.94
N THR A 304 4.70 -17.82 -3.95
CA THR A 304 5.27 -16.46 -3.82
C THR A 304 4.44 -15.58 -2.88
N ILE A 305 3.12 -15.56 -3.05
CA ILE A 305 2.23 -14.76 -2.21
C ILE A 305 2.14 -15.33 -0.79
N ASN A 306 2.11 -16.65 -0.63
CA ASN A 306 2.19 -17.26 0.70
C ASN A 306 3.51 -16.92 1.42
N TYR A 307 4.63 -16.89 0.70
CA TYR A 307 5.90 -16.38 1.24
C TYR A 307 5.77 -14.92 1.69
N ALA A 308 5.19 -14.05 0.87
CA ALA A 308 5.01 -12.63 1.21
C ALA A 308 4.12 -12.45 2.44
N VAL A 309 3.01 -13.19 2.56
CA VAL A 309 2.14 -13.22 3.73
C VAL A 309 2.93 -13.61 4.98
N THR A 310 3.68 -14.72 4.90
CA THR A 310 4.47 -15.23 6.02
C THR A 310 5.54 -14.21 6.45
N ALA A 311 6.32 -13.68 5.49
CA ALA A 311 7.38 -12.72 5.77
C ALA A 311 6.85 -11.43 6.41
N TRP A 312 5.70 -10.93 5.94
CA TRP A 312 5.05 -9.75 6.52
C TRP A 312 4.56 -10.02 7.94
N CYS A 313 3.84 -11.11 8.16
CA CYS A 313 3.35 -11.50 9.49
C CYS A 313 4.51 -11.70 10.48
N GLU A 314 5.56 -12.42 10.10
CA GLU A 314 6.73 -12.62 10.94
C GLU A 314 7.44 -11.30 11.27
N GLY A 315 7.60 -10.41 10.27
CA GLY A 315 8.20 -9.10 10.48
C GLY A 315 7.45 -8.26 11.52
N VAL A 316 6.13 -8.14 11.37
CA VAL A 316 5.29 -7.39 12.32
C VAL A 316 5.30 -8.04 13.70
N MET A 317 5.07 -9.36 13.80
CA MET A 317 4.91 -10.03 15.08
C MET A 317 6.23 -10.15 15.85
N LYS A 318 7.36 -10.20 15.15
CA LYS A 318 8.69 -10.15 15.74
C LYS A 318 8.96 -8.84 16.49
N ILE A 319 8.50 -7.71 15.93
CA ILE A 319 8.64 -6.40 16.58
C ILE A 319 7.56 -6.21 17.65
N ASN A 320 6.38 -6.80 17.42
CA ASN A 320 5.26 -6.71 18.35
C ASN A 320 5.57 -7.39 19.70
N GLU A 321 6.19 -8.56 19.72
CA GLU A 321 6.53 -9.30 20.95
C GLU A 321 5.34 -9.46 21.90
N GLY A 322 4.12 -9.64 21.35
CA GLY A 322 2.90 -9.80 22.13
C GLY A 322 2.29 -8.51 22.71
N ARG A 323 2.87 -7.34 22.48
CA ARG A 323 2.44 -6.04 23.03
C ARG A 323 1.11 -5.56 22.47
N ILE A 324 0.91 -5.64 21.15
CA ILE A 324 -0.39 -5.41 20.52
C ILE A 324 -1.16 -6.71 20.47
N THR A 325 -2.35 -6.72 21.03
CA THR A 325 -3.21 -7.91 21.12
C THR A 325 -4.44 -7.84 20.23
N THR A 326 -4.70 -6.69 19.60
CA THR A 326 -5.88 -6.49 18.73
C THR A 326 -5.46 -5.78 17.47
N PHE A 327 -5.78 -6.35 16.30
CA PHE A 327 -5.48 -5.80 14.99
C PHE A 327 -6.73 -5.80 14.10
N ASP A 328 -6.81 -4.84 13.20
CA ASP A 328 -7.60 -5.05 11.99
C ASP A 328 -6.85 -6.06 11.09
N LEU A 329 -7.43 -7.24 10.86
CA LEU A 329 -6.80 -8.26 10.02
C LEU A 329 -6.83 -7.83 8.55
N ILE A 330 -8.02 -7.41 8.09
CA ILE A 330 -8.27 -6.95 6.73
C ILE A 330 -9.03 -5.63 6.78
N ASP A 331 -8.59 -4.67 5.97
CA ASP A 331 -9.18 -3.35 5.85
C ASP A 331 -9.99 -3.21 4.56
N GLU A 332 -11.25 -2.78 4.71
CA GLU A 332 -12.17 -2.41 3.64
C GLU A 332 -12.22 -3.42 2.47
N PRO A 333 -12.53 -4.69 2.74
CA PRO A 333 -12.52 -5.71 1.71
C PRO A 333 -13.66 -5.57 0.67
N ILE A 334 -14.81 -4.98 0.99
CA ILE A 334 -16.02 -5.03 0.15
C ILE A 334 -15.94 -4.05 -1.03
N ASP A 335 -16.25 -4.55 -2.24
CA ASP A 335 -16.41 -3.75 -3.45
C ASP A 335 -17.90 -3.52 -3.76
N VAL A 336 -18.40 -2.31 -3.57
CA VAL A 336 -19.79 -1.95 -3.86
C VAL A 336 -20.12 -1.91 -5.36
N ASN A 337 -19.12 -2.00 -6.23
CA ASN A 337 -19.28 -2.04 -7.69
C ASN A 337 -19.30 -3.48 -8.25
N ALA A 338 -18.96 -4.47 -7.44
CA ALA A 338 -18.94 -5.87 -7.83
C ALA A 338 -20.08 -6.64 -7.13
N GLU A 339 -21.07 -7.07 -7.87
CA GLU A 339 -22.21 -7.83 -7.36
C GLU A 339 -22.11 -9.30 -7.77
N MET A 340 -22.22 -10.19 -6.79
CA MET A 340 -22.29 -11.65 -7.01
C MET A 340 -23.70 -12.08 -7.41
N GLU A 341 -23.84 -13.28 -7.99
CA GLU A 341 -25.13 -13.87 -8.39
C GLU A 341 -26.14 -13.98 -7.23
N ASN A 342 -25.68 -14.08 -6.00
CA ASN A 342 -26.52 -14.12 -4.79
C ASN A 342 -27.04 -12.74 -4.35
N GLY A 343 -26.77 -11.69 -5.12
CA GLY A 343 -27.19 -10.33 -4.86
C GLY A 343 -26.38 -9.59 -3.78
N LYS A 344 -25.27 -10.15 -3.29
CA LYS A 344 -24.34 -9.51 -2.35
C LYS A 344 -23.15 -8.91 -3.11
N TYR A 345 -22.48 -7.95 -2.48
CA TYR A 345 -21.22 -7.43 -3.01
C TYR A 345 -20.09 -8.42 -2.80
N ASP A 346 -19.21 -8.50 -3.78
CA ASP A 346 -17.95 -9.26 -3.68
C ASP A 346 -16.90 -8.47 -2.89
N ILE A 347 -15.78 -9.12 -2.59
CA ILE A 347 -14.59 -8.42 -2.14
C ILE A 347 -13.86 -7.79 -3.33
N LYS A 348 -12.98 -6.84 -3.04
CA LYS A 348 -12.21 -6.11 -4.06
C LYS A 348 -11.32 -7.05 -4.86
N HIS A 349 -11.27 -6.85 -6.18
CA HIS A 349 -10.39 -7.53 -7.13
C HIS A 349 -9.71 -6.50 -8.02
N SER A 350 -8.56 -6.85 -8.60
CA SER A 350 -7.84 -5.99 -9.55
C SER A 350 -7.20 -6.77 -10.68
N THR A 351 -7.24 -6.20 -11.88
CA THR A 351 -6.47 -6.65 -13.04
C THR A 351 -5.20 -5.82 -13.27
N GLU A 352 -5.06 -4.71 -12.55
CA GLU A 352 -3.95 -3.75 -12.70
C GLU A 352 -2.91 -3.88 -11.59
N LYS A 353 -3.33 -4.35 -10.42
CA LYS A 353 -2.50 -4.52 -9.24
C LYS A 353 -2.62 -5.92 -8.68
N ILE A 354 -1.62 -6.36 -7.96
CA ILE A 354 -1.67 -7.62 -7.22
C ILE A 354 -2.44 -7.38 -5.92
N PHE A 355 -3.65 -7.94 -5.82
CA PHE A 355 -4.35 -8.03 -4.55
C PHE A 355 -4.19 -9.43 -3.97
N TRP A 356 -4.04 -9.53 -2.66
CA TRP A 356 -3.80 -10.80 -1.95
C TRP A 356 -4.85 -11.86 -2.28
N GLN A 357 -6.13 -11.46 -2.28
CA GLN A 357 -7.28 -12.33 -2.55
C GLN A 357 -7.36 -12.83 -3.98
N ASP A 358 -6.77 -12.14 -4.96
CA ASP A 358 -6.76 -12.57 -6.35
C ASP A 358 -5.95 -13.85 -6.55
N ILE A 359 -4.94 -14.06 -5.72
CA ILE A 359 -4.05 -15.22 -5.78
C ILE A 359 -4.40 -16.26 -4.72
N LEU A 360 -4.73 -15.82 -3.48
CA LEU A 360 -5.13 -16.73 -2.40
C LEU A 360 -6.55 -17.29 -2.58
N GLY A 361 -7.36 -16.61 -3.39
CA GLY A 361 -8.80 -16.88 -3.54
C GLY A 361 -9.64 -16.21 -2.46
N SER A 362 -10.76 -15.58 -2.85
CA SER A 362 -11.62 -14.75 -1.98
C SER A 362 -12.01 -15.45 -0.66
N GLU A 363 -12.39 -16.75 -0.75
CA GLU A 363 -12.80 -17.52 0.41
C GLU A 363 -11.63 -17.95 1.34
N ASN A 364 -10.41 -18.03 0.81
CA ASN A 364 -9.24 -18.47 1.56
C ASN A 364 -8.40 -17.29 2.08
N TYR A 365 -8.65 -16.07 1.60
CA TYR A 365 -7.86 -14.90 1.94
C TYR A 365 -7.76 -14.71 3.48
N ALA A 366 -8.87 -14.44 4.16
CA ALA A 366 -8.85 -14.23 5.60
C ALA A 366 -8.37 -15.47 6.39
N PRO A 367 -8.75 -16.72 6.06
CA PRO A 367 -8.21 -17.90 6.71
C PRO A 367 -6.69 -18.03 6.63
N VAL A 368 -6.11 -17.81 5.46
CA VAL A 368 -4.64 -17.90 5.25
C VAL A 368 -3.92 -16.83 6.06
N VAL A 369 -4.31 -15.57 5.89
CA VAL A 369 -3.61 -14.45 6.58
C VAL A 369 -3.79 -14.51 8.10
N SER A 370 -4.98 -14.91 8.60
CA SER A 370 -5.22 -15.11 10.03
C SER A 370 -4.34 -16.23 10.61
N LYS A 371 -4.23 -17.34 9.91
CA LYS A 371 -3.42 -18.47 10.33
C LYS A 371 -1.95 -18.10 10.46
N GLU A 372 -1.38 -17.45 9.42
CA GLU A 372 0.03 -17.07 9.45
C GLU A 372 0.32 -15.97 10.47
N ALA A 373 -0.60 -15.00 10.65
CA ALA A 373 -0.46 -13.97 11.67
C ALA A 373 -0.50 -14.56 13.09
N ARG A 374 -1.42 -15.52 13.38
CA ARG A 374 -1.48 -16.20 14.70
C ARG A 374 -0.24 -17.04 14.95
N LYS A 375 0.22 -17.79 13.95
CA LYS A 375 1.44 -18.59 14.04
C LYS A 375 2.67 -17.71 14.34
N ALA A 376 2.83 -16.59 13.63
CA ALA A 376 3.90 -15.65 13.89
C ALA A 376 3.79 -15.02 15.28
N TYR A 377 2.56 -14.66 15.73
CA TYR A 377 2.33 -14.08 17.04
C TYR A 377 2.76 -15.02 18.17
N GLU A 378 2.42 -16.31 18.09
CA GLU A 378 2.85 -17.33 19.06
C GLU A 378 4.37 -17.55 19.02
N ALA A 379 4.97 -17.50 17.83
CA ALA A 379 6.42 -17.69 17.67
C ALA A 379 7.26 -16.57 18.29
N TYR A 380 6.68 -15.37 18.42
CA TYR A 380 7.34 -14.18 18.95
C TYR A 380 6.70 -13.70 20.27
N GLU A 381 6.60 -14.61 21.24
CA GLU A 381 6.21 -14.36 22.65
C GLU A 381 4.75 -13.92 22.88
N GLY A 382 3.89 -13.90 21.85
CA GLY A 382 2.49 -13.52 21.99
C GLY A 382 1.64 -14.62 22.66
N ASP A 383 0.72 -14.22 23.54
CA ASP A 383 -0.30 -15.10 24.11
C ASP A 383 -1.49 -15.20 23.14
N ALA A 384 -1.58 -16.30 22.39
CA ALA A 384 -2.61 -16.51 21.38
C ALA A 384 -4.05 -16.37 21.89
N SER A 385 -4.28 -16.58 23.20
CA SER A 385 -5.60 -16.42 23.81
C SER A 385 -6.06 -14.96 23.89
N LYS A 386 -5.13 -14.02 23.82
CA LYS A 386 -5.37 -12.57 23.85
C LYS A 386 -5.48 -11.94 22.47
N LEU A 387 -4.94 -12.60 21.43
CA LEU A 387 -4.93 -12.06 20.09
C LEU A 387 -6.32 -12.04 19.47
N LYS A 388 -6.76 -10.85 19.06
CA LYS A 388 -8.05 -10.61 18.42
C LYS A 388 -7.87 -10.00 17.04
N PHE A 389 -8.66 -10.48 16.09
CA PHE A 389 -8.71 -9.97 14.74
C PHE A 389 -10.07 -9.37 14.41
N PHE A 390 -10.04 -8.17 13.87
CA PHE A 390 -11.20 -7.43 13.39
C PHE A 390 -11.15 -7.31 11.87
N ILE A 391 -12.32 -7.15 11.25
CA ILE A 391 -12.44 -6.64 9.88
C ILE A 391 -12.91 -5.20 9.98
N SER A 392 -12.13 -4.28 9.41
CA SER A 392 -12.53 -2.87 9.34
C SER A 392 -13.22 -2.56 8.01
N GLU A 393 -14.32 -1.79 8.07
CA GLU A 393 -15.09 -1.44 6.87
C GLU A 393 -15.79 -0.09 7.04
N THR A 394 -15.90 0.65 5.92
CA THR A 394 -16.64 1.91 5.80
C THR A 394 -18.05 1.68 5.25
N GLY A 395 -18.97 2.64 5.46
CA GLY A 395 -20.26 2.68 4.78
C GLY A 395 -21.17 1.50 5.13
N LEU A 396 -21.05 0.95 6.33
CA LEU A 396 -21.89 -0.14 6.81
C LEU A 396 -23.33 0.30 7.13
N GLU A 397 -23.63 1.58 6.99
CA GLU A 397 -25.00 2.13 6.97
C GLU A 397 -25.80 1.62 5.75
N ASP A 398 -25.12 1.29 4.65
CA ASP A 398 -25.72 0.57 3.53
C ASP A 398 -26.01 -0.88 3.93
N ALA A 399 -27.29 -1.23 3.93
CA ALA A 399 -27.75 -2.54 4.37
C ALA A 399 -27.19 -3.68 3.50
N LYS A 400 -27.02 -3.46 2.19
CA LYS A 400 -26.46 -4.47 1.29
C LYS A 400 -24.97 -4.67 1.54
N LYS A 401 -24.24 -3.58 1.77
CA LYS A 401 -22.80 -3.66 2.13
C LYS A 401 -22.61 -4.37 3.46
N PHE A 402 -23.41 -4.04 4.46
CA PHE A 402 -23.40 -4.71 5.77
C PHE A 402 -23.64 -6.23 5.64
N GLU A 403 -24.69 -6.63 4.93
CA GLU A 403 -25.02 -8.06 4.72
C GLU A 403 -23.96 -8.78 3.87
N SER A 404 -23.25 -8.05 2.99
CA SER A 404 -22.13 -8.58 2.23
C SER A 404 -20.91 -8.84 3.10
N LEU A 405 -20.56 -7.88 3.96
CA LEU A 405 -19.46 -8.07 4.92
C LEU A 405 -19.76 -9.25 5.86
N LYS A 406 -20.96 -9.34 6.40
CA LYS A 406 -21.38 -10.46 7.26
C LYS A 406 -21.28 -11.80 6.52
N TYR A 407 -21.73 -11.87 5.27
CA TYR A 407 -21.63 -13.07 4.44
C TYR A 407 -20.17 -13.53 4.28
N TRP A 408 -19.25 -12.61 3.99
CA TRP A 408 -17.82 -12.94 3.86
C TRP A 408 -17.19 -13.35 5.18
N ILE A 409 -17.50 -12.69 6.29
CA ILE A 409 -17.04 -13.08 7.63
C ILE A 409 -17.52 -14.50 7.96
N ASP A 410 -18.78 -14.84 7.66
CA ASP A 410 -19.34 -16.18 7.90
C ASP A 410 -18.62 -17.27 7.09
N ILE A 411 -18.22 -16.98 5.83
CA ILE A 411 -17.41 -17.89 5.01
C ILE A 411 -16.02 -18.07 5.61
N TRP A 412 -15.36 -16.97 5.91
CA TRP A 412 -14.01 -16.97 6.46
C TRP A 412 -13.92 -17.69 7.80
N ASP A 413 -14.89 -17.46 8.68
CA ASP A 413 -14.94 -18.17 9.97
C ASP A 413 -15.18 -19.66 9.82
N LYS A 414 -16.06 -20.09 8.91
CA LYS A 414 -16.26 -21.53 8.60
C LYS A 414 -14.98 -22.19 8.10
N LYS A 415 -14.10 -21.43 7.45
CA LYS A 415 -12.78 -21.88 6.98
C LYS A 415 -11.66 -21.66 8.02
N GLY A 416 -11.98 -21.15 9.22
CA GLY A 416 -11.05 -21.08 10.34
C GLY A 416 -10.33 -19.75 10.51
N ALA A 417 -10.80 -18.65 9.89
CA ALA A 417 -10.19 -17.32 10.09
C ALA A 417 -10.29 -16.83 11.53
N LYS A 418 -11.35 -17.20 12.25
CA LYS A 418 -11.59 -16.78 13.65
C LYS A 418 -11.59 -15.24 13.79
N ILE A 419 -12.52 -14.60 13.09
CA ILE A 419 -12.72 -13.15 13.18
C ILE A 419 -13.44 -12.83 14.49
N ASP A 420 -12.80 -12.06 15.37
CA ASP A 420 -13.30 -11.73 16.70
C ASP A 420 -14.27 -10.56 16.68
N GLY A 421 -14.06 -9.59 15.76
CA GLY A 421 -14.84 -8.36 15.77
C GLY A 421 -14.99 -7.68 14.41
N ILE A 422 -15.79 -6.61 14.43
CA ILE A 422 -15.99 -5.68 13.31
C ILE A 422 -15.59 -4.28 13.80
N ASN A 423 -14.70 -3.63 13.06
CA ASN A 423 -14.36 -2.22 13.26
C ASN A 423 -15.13 -1.38 12.22
N ALA A 424 -16.27 -0.83 12.62
CA ALA A 424 -17.08 0.02 11.75
C ALA A 424 -16.49 1.43 11.69
N LYS A 425 -15.95 1.81 10.53
CA LYS A 425 -15.45 3.15 10.25
C LYS A 425 -16.63 4.07 9.92
N LEU A 426 -16.86 5.08 10.74
CA LEU A 426 -18.01 5.95 10.64
C LEU A 426 -17.76 7.16 9.72
N SER A 427 -18.82 7.69 9.11
CA SER A 427 -18.83 8.97 8.42
C SER A 427 -20.00 9.80 8.94
N LEU A 428 -19.77 10.60 9.99
CA LEU A 428 -20.81 11.25 10.76
C LEU A 428 -20.96 12.73 10.40
N ILE A 429 -22.22 13.14 10.22
CA ILE A 429 -22.59 14.53 9.97
C ILE A 429 -23.72 14.89 10.93
N TYR A 430 -23.54 15.96 11.71
CA TYR A 430 -24.66 16.64 12.37
C TYR A 430 -25.29 17.60 11.36
N SER A 431 -26.58 17.53 11.16
CA SER A 431 -27.32 18.47 10.31
C SER A 431 -28.20 19.39 11.16
N GLU A 432 -28.15 20.69 10.87
CA GLU A 432 -29.02 21.67 11.48
C GLU A 432 -30.48 21.50 11.01
N ASP A 433 -30.68 20.94 9.78
CA ASP A 433 -32.01 20.52 9.34
C ASP A 433 -32.51 19.33 10.19
N LYS A 434 -33.60 19.55 10.89
CA LYS A 434 -34.14 18.59 11.86
C LYS A 434 -34.55 17.26 11.24
N ALA A 435 -35.10 17.29 10.01
CA ALA A 435 -35.56 16.08 9.35
C ALA A 435 -34.37 15.21 8.94
N THR A 436 -33.34 15.81 8.40
CA THR A 436 -32.04 15.16 8.07
C THR A 436 -31.35 14.61 9.32
N GLN A 437 -31.34 15.40 10.41
CA GLN A 437 -30.70 14.95 11.67
C GLN A 437 -31.43 13.75 12.29
N GLU A 438 -32.76 13.71 12.27
CA GLU A 438 -33.50 12.53 12.74
C GLU A 438 -33.28 11.31 11.83
N ALA A 439 -33.17 11.50 10.52
CA ALA A 439 -32.78 10.44 9.58
C ALA A 439 -31.37 9.90 9.87
N ASN A 440 -30.39 10.78 10.13
CA ASN A 440 -29.02 10.40 10.52
C ASN A 440 -29.01 9.57 11.82
N LYS A 441 -29.77 9.97 12.84
CA LYS A 441 -29.93 9.19 14.08
C LYS A 441 -30.58 7.83 13.84
N ALA A 442 -31.62 7.77 13.02
CA ALA A 442 -32.29 6.52 12.68
C ALA A 442 -31.36 5.54 11.95
N THR A 443 -30.58 6.04 11.00
CA THR A 443 -29.56 5.27 10.27
C THR A 443 -28.49 4.71 11.20
N LEU A 444 -27.93 5.55 12.08
CA LEU A 444 -26.97 5.14 13.08
C LEU A 444 -27.54 4.06 14.03
N ASN A 445 -28.75 4.29 14.53
CA ASN A 445 -29.40 3.32 15.41
C ASN A 445 -29.58 1.96 14.76
N LYS A 446 -29.98 1.95 13.48
CA LYS A 446 -30.11 0.71 12.69
C LYS A 446 -28.74 0.04 12.49
N LEU A 447 -27.70 0.81 12.20
CA LEU A 447 -26.33 0.26 12.11
C LEU A 447 -25.92 -0.41 13.41
N LEU A 448 -26.10 0.26 14.55
CA LEU A 448 -25.73 -0.31 15.86
C LEU A 448 -26.55 -1.58 16.20
N ASP A 449 -27.85 -1.60 15.88
CA ASP A 449 -28.68 -2.80 16.06
C ASP A 449 -28.20 -3.96 15.18
N ASN A 450 -27.85 -3.68 13.92
CA ASN A 450 -27.30 -4.66 12.99
C ASN A 450 -25.94 -5.20 13.49
N LEU A 451 -25.04 -4.32 13.93
CA LEU A 451 -23.74 -4.71 14.48
C LEU A 451 -23.90 -5.58 15.75
N ALA A 452 -24.77 -5.18 16.66
CA ALA A 452 -25.07 -5.97 17.88
C ALA A 452 -25.58 -7.38 17.55
N ALA A 453 -26.43 -7.50 16.53
CA ALA A 453 -26.99 -8.78 16.08
C ALA A 453 -25.96 -9.76 15.50
N THR A 454 -24.75 -9.30 15.14
CA THR A 454 -23.67 -10.18 14.66
C THR A 454 -23.09 -11.06 15.77
N GLY A 455 -23.23 -10.69 17.04
CA GLY A 455 -22.58 -11.32 18.17
C GLY A 455 -21.05 -11.15 18.22
N LYS A 456 -20.48 -10.42 17.29
CA LYS A 456 -19.05 -10.06 17.23
C LYS A 456 -18.73 -8.94 18.22
N GLN A 457 -17.45 -8.75 18.54
CA GLN A 457 -16.99 -7.53 19.21
C GLN A 457 -17.09 -6.35 18.26
N ILE A 458 -17.52 -5.20 18.74
CA ILE A 458 -17.77 -4.02 17.93
C ILE A 458 -16.86 -2.88 18.38
N ARG A 459 -16.03 -2.40 17.46
CA ARG A 459 -15.30 -1.14 17.55
C ARG A 459 -15.90 -0.15 16.57
N LEU A 460 -16.00 1.09 16.98
CA LEU A 460 -16.31 2.20 16.09
C LEU A 460 -15.05 3.04 15.89
N SER A 461 -14.68 3.32 14.67
CA SER A 461 -13.54 4.22 14.36
C SER A 461 -13.96 5.33 13.39
N ASN A 462 -13.06 6.24 13.07
CA ASN A 462 -13.38 7.50 12.40
C ASN A 462 -14.52 8.26 13.13
N PHE A 463 -14.48 8.22 14.47
CA PHE A 463 -15.51 8.83 15.31
C PHE A 463 -15.33 10.35 15.34
N ASP A 464 -15.59 10.99 14.19
CA ASP A 464 -15.50 12.43 13.96
C ASP A 464 -16.79 12.94 13.37
N ILE A 465 -17.33 14.02 13.94
CA ILE A 465 -18.56 14.63 13.49
C ILE A 465 -18.25 15.94 12.78
N LYS A 466 -18.84 16.11 11.60
CA LYS A 466 -18.86 17.36 10.83
C LYS A 466 -20.19 18.06 11.05
N TYR A 467 -20.19 19.38 11.03
CA TYR A 467 -21.41 20.18 11.08
C TYR A 467 -21.86 20.59 9.68
N GLN A 468 -23.15 20.47 9.44
CA GLN A 468 -23.84 20.91 8.23
C GLN A 468 -24.97 21.85 8.62
N ASP A 469 -25.02 23.04 7.98
CA ASP A 469 -26.10 24.01 8.20
C ASP A 469 -27.46 23.55 7.62
N ALA A 470 -28.48 24.38 7.79
CA ALA A 470 -29.84 24.06 7.34
C ALA A 470 -29.95 23.95 5.81
N GLU A 471 -29.08 24.59 5.06
CA GLU A 471 -28.98 24.55 3.60
C GLU A 471 -28.18 23.38 3.08
N GLY A 472 -27.59 22.57 3.95
CA GLY A 472 -26.79 21.42 3.60
C GLY A 472 -25.32 21.73 3.34
N VAL A 473 -24.82 22.91 3.71
CA VAL A 473 -23.43 23.31 3.53
C VAL A 473 -22.62 22.93 4.77
N LYS A 474 -21.49 22.29 4.56
CA LYS A 474 -20.55 21.93 5.64
C LYS A 474 -19.79 23.16 6.11
N VAL A 475 -19.69 23.34 7.42
CA VAL A 475 -18.98 24.46 8.05
C VAL A 475 -17.71 23.95 8.70
N ALA A 476 -16.59 24.66 8.46
CA ALA A 476 -15.31 24.34 9.10
C ALA A 476 -15.41 24.47 10.63
N ALA A 477 -14.75 23.56 11.35
CA ALA A 477 -14.86 23.47 12.81
C ALA A 477 -14.44 24.76 13.53
N ASP A 478 -13.44 25.47 13.01
CA ASP A 478 -12.97 26.76 13.54
C ASP A 478 -13.91 27.94 13.30
N LYS A 479 -14.97 27.76 12.50
CA LYS A 479 -15.98 28.77 12.18
C LYS A 479 -17.30 28.56 12.92
N LEU A 480 -17.44 27.43 13.62
CA LEU A 480 -18.66 27.15 14.38
C LEU A 480 -18.85 28.15 15.52
N THR A 481 -20.08 28.62 15.68
CA THR A 481 -20.51 29.33 16.89
C THR A 481 -20.52 28.36 18.09
N ASP A 482 -20.56 28.91 19.30
CA ASP A 482 -20.63 28.09 20.51
C ASP A 482 -21.91 27.24 20.55
N ASP A 483 -23.06 27.76 20.07
CA ASP A 483 -24.31 27.03 19.99
C ASP A 483 -24.23 25.86 18.97
N GLN A 484 -23.62 26.09 17.80
CA GLN A 484 -23.41 25.05 16.79
C GLN A 484 -22.46 23.97 17.30
N ARG A 485 -21.40 24.37 18.00
CA ARG A 485 -20.49 23.44 18.64
C ARG A 485 -21.17 22.62 19.74
N GLN A 486 -22.08 23.22 20.52
CA GLN A 486 -22.86 22.52 21.52
C GLN A 486 -23.78 21.46 20.86
N GLN A 487 -24.41 21.78 19.73
CA GLN A 487 -25.22 20.84 18.99
C GLN A 487 -24.42 19.61 18.53
N VAL A 488 -23.19 19.83 18.03
CA VAL A 488 -22.27 18.72 17.68
C VAL A 488 -21.88 17.93 18.93
N ALA A 489 -21.59 18.60 20.02
CA ALA A 489 -21.24 17.99 21.31
C ALA A 489 -22.38 17.09 21.84
N ASP A 490 -23.62 17.55 21.75
CA ASP A 490 -24.80 16.77 22.14
C ASP A 490 -24.99 15.56 21.23
N TYR A 491 -24.63 15.65 19.95
CA TYR A 491 -24.71 14.54 19.03
C TYR A 491 -23.61 13.49 19.32
N TYR A 492 -22.39 13.93 19.69
CA TYR A 492 -21.37 12.99 20.22
C TYR A 492 -21.87 12.24 21.44
N ALA A 493 -22.46 12.95 22.43
CA ALA A 493 -23.01 12.32 23.61
C ALA A 493 -24.13 11.33 23.30
N TYR A 494 -25.00 11.67 22.35
CA TYR A 494 -26.05 10.78 21.86
C TYR A 494 -25.47 9.49 21.30
N ILE A 495 -24.46 9.56 20.42
CA ILE A 495 -23.86 8.37 19.79
C ILE A 495 -23.17 7.49 20.83
N LEU A 496 -22.41 8.08 21.76
CA LEU A 496 -21.78 7.36 22.86
C LEU A 496 -22.82 6.57 23.68
N LYS A 497 -23.92 7.22 24.06
CA LYS A 497 -25.02 6.58 24.81
C LYS A 497 -25.69 5.46 24.00
N GLN A 498 -25.91 5.66 22.68
CA GLN A 498 -26.47 4.62 21.84
C GLN A 498 -25.54 3.41 21.71
N TYR A 499 -24.24 3.62 21.52
CA TYR A 499 -23.27 2.53 21.51
C TYR A 499 -23.26 1.75 22.82
N MET A 500 -23.15 2.44 23.95
CA MET A 500 -23.12 1.82 25.28
C MET A 500 -24.42 1.07 25.63
N THR A 501 -25.56 1.52 25.07
CA THR A 501 -26.87 0.89 25.34
C THR A 501 -27.17 -0.28 24.42
N LYS A 502 -26.81 -0.18 23.12
CA LYS A 502 -27.22 -1.14 22.09
C LYS A 502 -26.22 -2.29 21.92
N ILE A 503 -24.92 -2.00 22.02
CA ILE A 503 -23.91 -3.05 21.95
C ILE A 503 -23.79 -3.73 23.31
N PRO A 504 -23.94 -5.08 23.41
CA PRO A 504 -23.76 -5.78 24.67
C PRO A 504 -22.41 -5.48 25.32
N ASN A 505 -22.37 -5.33 26.64
CA ASN A 505 -21.17 -4.89 27.38
C ASN A 505 -19.93 -5.74 27.10
N ASP A 506 -20.11 -7.07 26.95
CA ASP A 506 -19.04 -8.01 26.62
C ASP A 506 -18.58 -7.93 25.16
N LYS A 507 -19.33 -7.22 24.32
CA LYS A 507 -19.05 -7.02 22.89
C LYS A 507 -18.54 -5.61 22.55
N GLN A 508 -18.50 -4.71 23.52
CA GLN A 508 -17.97 -3.36 23.32
C GLN A 508 -16.44 -3.41 23.26
N ALA A 509 -15.86 -3.24 22.06
CA ALA A 509 -14.42 -3.15 21.84
C ALA A 509 -13.91 -1.71 21.80
N GLY A 510 -14.82 -0.73 21.94
CA GLY A 510 -14.46 0.67 22.09
C GLY A 510 -14.79 1.57 20.91
N ILE A 511 -14.40 2.81 21.06
CA ILE A 511 -14.62 3.90 20.11
C ILE A 511 -13.31 4.65 19.90
N CYS A 512 -12.89 4.89 18.65
CA CYS A 512 -11.65 5.59 18.33
C CYS A 512 -11.92 6.88 17.57
N LYS A 513 -11.46 8.00 18.12
CA LYS A 513 -11.52 9.32 17.52
C LYS A 513 -10.29 9.57 16.64
N SER A 514 -10.49 10.01 15.39
CA SER A 514 -9.36 10.28 14.49
C SER A 514 -8.71 11.63 14.74
N TYR A 515 -9.49 12.66 15.10
CA TYR A 515 -8.97 14.00 15.37
C TYR A 515 -9.35 14.46 16.78
N MET A 516 -8.38 14.53 17.67
CA MET A 516 -8.58 15.06 19.03
C MET A 516 -8.84 16.57 19.03
N VAL A 517 -8.14 17.31 18.18
CA VAL A 517 -8.30 18.76 17.97
C VAL A 517 -9.11 19.02 16.71
N ASP A 518 -9.77 20.16 16.61
CA ASP A 518 -10.46 20.59 15.39
C ASP A 518 -9.55 20.42 14.17
N ASN A 519 -10.05 19.74 13.13
CA ASN A 519 -9.31 19.50 11.90
C ASN A 519 -10.22 19.66 10.68
N GLY A 520 -10.05 20.74 9.91
CA GLY A 520 -10.91 21.08 8.77
C GLY A 520 -12.37 21.16 9.18
N GLU A 521 -13.21 20.23 8.70
CA GLU A 521 -14.64 20.14 9.06
C GLU A 521 -14.89 19.31 10.33
N SER A 522 -13.93 18.52 10.79
CA SER A 522 -14.09 17.61 11.95
C SER A 522 -13.94 18.36 13.26
N VAL A 523 -14.92 18.21 14.14
CA VAL A 523 -14.99 18.89 15.44
C VAL A 523 -14.31 18.06 16.52
N GLY A 524 -13.30 18.64 17.18
CA GLY A 524 -12.48 17.99 18.19
C GLY A 524 -12.93 18.20 19.63
N LEU A 525 -12.35 17.43 20.54
CA LEU A 525 -12.47 17.66 21.99
C LEU A 525 -11.74 18.96 22.38
N TRP A 526 -10.71 19.30 21.62
CA TRP A 526 -9.97 20.57 21.74
C TRP A 526 -10.09 21.39 20.46
N ALA A 527 -9.92 22.70 20.62
CA ALA A 527 -9.81 23.65 19.53
C ALA A 527 -8.56 24.51 19.74
N MET A 528 -7.92 24.94 18.64
CA MET A 528 -6.85 25.94 18.70
C MET A 528 -7.47 27.32 18.92
N LYS A 529 -7.34 27.88 20.13
CA LYS A 529 -7.87 29.21 20.46
C LYS A 529 -6.75 30.15 20.96
N ALA A 530 -6.92 31.47 20.76
CA ALA A 530 -6.04 32.45 21.36
C ALA A 530 -6.25 32.47 22.89
N ILE A 531 -5.18 32.35 23.65
CA ILE A 531 -5.18 32.31 25.11
C ILE A 531 -4.69 33.61 25.75
N ASP A 532 -4.19 34.55 24.95
CA ASP A 532 -3.74 35.87 25.40
C ASP A 532 -4.07 36.96 24.39
N ASN A 533 -3.88 38.23 24.81
CA ASN A 533 -4.09 39.42 23.98
C ASN A 533 -3.03 39.59 22.87
N LYS A 534 -1.98 38.77 22.85
CA LYS A 534 -0.92 38.75 21.82
C LYS A 534 -1.22 37.80 20.70
N GLY A 535 -2.32 37.00 20.81
CA GLY A 535 -2.73 36.01 19.83
C GLY A 535 -1.98 34.69 19.95
N THR A 536 -1.34 34.37 21.06
CA THR A 536 -0.77 33.06 21.35
C THR A 536 -1.89 32.05 21.34
N LYS A 537 -1.72 30.95 20.58
CA LYS A 537 -2.73 29.89 20.42
C LYS A 537 -2.32 28.65 21.20
N ASP A 538 -3.31 28.00 21.80
CA ASP A 538 -3.15 26.74 22.49
C ASP A 538 -4.40 25.84 22.31
N TRP A 539 -4.27 24.57 22.69
CA TRP A 539 -5.38 23.63 22.73
C TRP A 539 -6.29 23.94 23.92
N VAL A 540 -7.52 24.30 23.62
CA VAL A 540 -8.54 24.62 24.62
C VAL A 540 -9.64 23.58 24.53
N ARG A 541 -10.05 22.99 25.67
CA ARG A 541 -11.16 22.05 25.74
C ARG A 541 -12.44 22.73 25.25
N THR A 542 -13.25 21.97 24.53
CA THR A 542 -14.52 22.43 23.96
C THR A 542 -15.70 21.78 24.66
N ALA A 543 -16.93 22.21 24.31
CA ALA A 543 -18.16 21.56 24.77
C ALA A 543 -18.20 20.04 24.46
N VAL A 544 -17.48 19.61 23.39
CA VAL A 544 -17.37 18.17 23.06
C VAL A 544 -16.67 17.41 24.18
N TYR A 545 -15.61 17.98 24.79
CA TYR A 545 -14.93 17.35 25.92
C TYR A 545 -15.88 17.11 27.09
N GLU A 546 -16.64 18.14 27.48
CA GLU A 546 -17.64 18.03 28.54
C GLU A 546 -18.72 16.99 28.24
N SER A 547 -19.23 17.00 27.00
CA SER A 547 -20.26 16.05 26.56
C SER A 547 -19.79 14.60 26.56
N PHE A 548 -18.50 14.34 26.24
CA PHE A 548 -17.90 13.03 26.42
C PHE A 548 -17.90 12.62 27.89
N CYS A 549 -17.41 13.50 28.80
CA CYS A 549 -17.38 13.22 30.23
C CYS A 549 -18.77 12.87 30.78
N LYS A 550 -19.79 13.64 30.42
CA LYS A 550 -21.19 13.41 30.85
C LYS A 550 -21.74 12.11 30.30
N ALA A 551 -21.57 11.85 28.99
CA ALA A 551 -22.09 10.64 28.35
C ALA A 551 -21.46 9.37 28.91
N LEU A 552 -20.13 9.35 29.11
CA LEU A 552 -19.40 8.21 29.65
C LEU A 552 -19.67 8.01 31.15
N GLY A 553 -19.92 9.09 31.91
CA GLY A 553 -20.29 9.04 33.32
C GLY A 553 -21.77 8.73 33.59
N GLY A 554 -22.57 8.42 32.56
CA GLY A 554 -23.98 8.05 32.73
C GLY A 554 -24.92 9.22 33.05
N GLN A 555 -24.52 10.48 32.75
CA GLN A 555 -25.34 11.69 32.99
C GLN A 555 -26.09 12.16 31.74
#